data_1e27a76e29050dc02c72efe63a1d11ec
#
_entry.id   1e27a76e29050dc02c72efe63a1d11ec
#
_cell.length_a   1.000
_cell.length_b   1.000
_cell.length_c   1.000
_cell.angle_alpha   90.00
_cell.angle_beta   90.00
_cell.angle_gamma   90.00
#
_symmetry.space_group_name_H-M   'P 1'
#
loop_
_entity.id
_entity.type
_entity.pdbx_description
1 polymer ?
#
loop_
_entity_poly.entity_id
_entity_poly.type
_entity_poly.pdbx_seq_one_letter_code
_entity_poly.pdbx_strand_id
1 'polypeptide(L)'
;DSPTSAEPTRIIEVKGNDTIIPLVLPEDVKKSKIKEHLVVIQKRTEAGCGKTTVHEFMTDGRFLQAPAFKERQIEFIGDSYTCGYGVDAPSRRDPFTDETENASRTYASIVSRYFDADYMAIAHSGRGICRNAGSNIPWEVMTDIYQYTIDRDSTTRWSADQSAFRPDITVIYLGTNDFSSYMMPDFNKFRKGYLRLLSYVKNNYGEDHPVLCVASRTSDYQFMYIRDVVNNCGLKNVHYLGY
;
A
#
# COMPACT_ATOMS: atom_id res chain seq x y z
N ASP A 1 -19.26 7.75 11.06
CA ASP A 1 -17.83 7.82 10.73
C ASP A 1 -17.67 7.58 9.24
N SER A 2 -16.94 8.46 8.58
CA SER A 2 -16.62 8.26 7.17
C SER A 2 -15.70 7.05 7.01
N PRO A 3 -15.92 6.14 6.06
CA PRO A 3 -15.01 5.03 5.78
C PRO A 3 -13.59 5.50 5.39
N THR A 4 -13.42 6.80 5.18
CA THR A 4 -12.15 7.45 4.87
C THR A 4 -11.53 8.18 6.06
N SER A 5 -12.09 8.05 7.28
CA SER A 5 -11.52 8.67 8.47
C SER A 5 -10.13 8.11 8.78
N ALA A 6 -9.18 8.99 9.12
CA ALA A 6 -7.88 8.59 9.61
C ALA A 6 -7.95 8.02 11.05
N GLU A 7 -9.01 8.37 11.78
CA GLU A 7 -9.21 7.98 13.18
C GLU A 7 -10.18 6.81 13.22
N PRO A 8 -9.73 5.61 13.60
CA PRO A 8 -10.61 4.46 13.72
C PRO A 8 -11.48 4.59 14.98
N THR A 9 -12.70 4.06 14.91
CA THR A 9 -13.56 3.92 16.08
C THR A 9 -12.94 3.01 17.13
N ARG A 10 -12.17 2.01 16.70
CA ARG A 10 -11.50 1.06 17.58
C ARG A 10 -10.27 0.46 16.90
N ILE A 11 -9.18 0.36 17.65
CA ILE A 11 -7.99 -0.41 17.26
C ILE A 11 -8.03 -1.73 18.02
N ILE A 12 -7.81 -2.83 17.33
CA ILE A 12 -7.83 -4.18 17.87
C ILE A 12 -6.51 -4.85 17.55
N GLU A 13 -5.81 -5.29 18.57
CA GLU A 13 -4.67 -6.16 18.41
C GLU A 13 -5.15 -7.62 18.39
N VAL A 14 -4.82 -8.34 17.32
CA VAL A 14 -5.15 -9.76 17.19
C VAL A 14 -3.92 -10.57 17.52
N LYS A 15 -4.00 -11.32 18.63
CA LYS A 15 -2.95 -12.25 19.07
C LYS A 15 -3.48 -13.67 19.08
N GLY A 16 -2.68 -14.60 18.57
CA GLY A 16 -3.02 -16.03 18.58
C GLY A 16 -3.93 -16.43 17.43
N ASN A 17 -4.50 -17.63 17.55
CA ASN A 17 -5.36 -18.25 16.55
C ASN A 17 -6.83 -18.18 17.00
N ASP A 18 -7.75 -18.10 16.06
CA ASP A 18 -9.20 -18.25 16.21
C ASP A 18 -9.80 -17.40 17.37
N THR A 19 -9.75 -16.09 17.19
CA THR A 19 -10.29 -15.14 18.15
C THR A 19 -11.62 -14.56 17.66
N ILE A 20 -12.66 -14.61 18.50
CA ILE A 20 -13.92 -13.91 18.24
C ILE A 20 -13.81 -12.49 18.78
N ILE A 21 -13.99 -11.52 17.92
CA ILE A 21 -13.91 -10.11 18.27
C ILE A 21 -15.31 -9.50 18.20
N PRO A 22 -15.94 -9.19 19.38
CA PRO A 22 -17.21 -8.53 19.40
C PRO A 22 -17.07 -7.07 18.93
N LEU A 23 -17.83 -6.68 17.90
CA LEU A 23 -17.96 -5.31 17.45
C LEU A 23 -19.18 -4.69 18.16
N VAL A 24 -18.93 -3.98 19.24
CA VAL A 24 -19.96 -3.30 20.00
C VAL A 24 -20.15 -1.90 19.43
N LEU A 25 -21.37 -1.60 19.02
CA LEU A 25 -21.70 -0.25 18.54
C LEU A 25 -21.61 0.76 19.72
N PRO A 26 -21.09 1.96 19.48
CA PRO A 26 -21.10 3.05 20.47
C PRO A 26 -22.52 3.36 20.94
N GLU A 27 -22.66 3.83 22.19
CA GLU A 27 -23.99 4.07 22.81
C GLU A 27 -24.84 5.12 22.10
N ASP A 28 -24.21 6.14 21.52
CA ASP A 28 -24.88 7.14 20.69
C ASP A 28 -25.43 6.53 19.39
N VAL A 29 -24.68 5.60 18.80
CA VAL A 29 -25.10 4.85 17.60
C VAL A 29 -26.26 3.91 17.94
N LYS A 30 -26.19 3.18 19.07
CA LYS A 30 -27.30 2.32 19.54
C LYS A 30 -28.60 3.08 19.78
N LYS A 31 -28.51 4.32 20.28
CA LYS A 31 -29.65 5.21 20.53
C LYS A 31 -30.17 5.89 19.28
N SER A 32 -29.44 5.84 18.18
CA SER A 32 -29.80 6.37 16.89
C SER A 32 -31.02 5.65 16.31
N LYS A 33 -31.83 6.37 15.53
CA LYS A 33 -32.90 5.77 14.72
C LYS A 33 -32.37 5.08 13.46
N ILE A 34 -31.06 5.23 13.16
CA ILE A 34 -30.40 4.60 12.04
C ILE A 34 -30.27 3.11 12.32
N LYS A 35 -30.80 2.30 11.42
CA LYS A 35 -30.83 0.84 11.53
C LYS A 35 -29.74 0.17 10.72
N GLU A 36 -29.10 0.88 9.79
CA GLU A 36 -28.07 0.38 8.90
C GLU A 36 -26.72 0.99 9.26
N HIS A 37 -25.72 0.17 9.40
CA HIS A 37 -24.38 0.57 9.79
C HIS A 37 -23.36 0.02 8.80
N LEU A 38 -22.44 0.88 8.37
CA LEU A 38 -21.26 0.45 7.60
C LEU A 38 -20.12 0.13 8.56
N VAL A 39 -19.60 -1.08 8.47
CA VAL A 39 -18.40 -1.51 9.19
C VAL A 39 -17.25 -1.61 8.21
N VAL A 40 -16.19 -0.86 8.46
CA VAL A 40 -14.95 -0.91 7.71
C VAL A 40 -13.87 -1.54 8.58
N ILE A 41 -13.29 -2.62 8.10
CA ILE A 41 -12.19 -3.31 8.78
C ILE A 41 -10.93 -3.11 7.93
N GLN A 42 -9.93 -2.49 8.52
CA GLN A 42 -8.67 -2.21 7.85
C GLN A 42 -7.50 -2.84 8.62
N LYS A 43 -6.66 -3.58 7.91
CA LYS A 43 -5.37 -3.99 8.46
C LYS A 43 -4.47 -2.76 8.52
N ARG A 44 -4.02 -2.41 9.73
CA ARG A 44 -3.25 -1.21 10.00
C ARG A 44 -1.76 -1.37 9.68
N THR A 45 -1.24 -2.58 9.88
CA THR A 45 0.18 -2.93 9.76
C THR A 45 0.47 -3.69 8.47
N GLU A 46 1.72 -3.66 8.02
CA GLU A 46 2.18 -4.39 6.84
C GLU A 46 2.26 -5.92 7.06
N ALA A 47 2.57 -6.65 6.00
CA ALA A 47 2.67 -8.11 6.03
C ALA A 47 3.80 -8.62 6.95
N GLY A 48 4.86 -7.83 7.15
CA GLY A 48 5.96 -8.13 8.06
C GLY A 48 5.51 -8.32 9.52
N CYS A 49 4.45 -7.61 9.94
CA CYS A 49 3.85 -7.70 11.28
C CYS A 49 2.87 -8.88 11.44
N GLY A 50 2.68 -9.70 10.41
CA GLY A 50 1.85 -10.90 10.46
C GLY A 50 0.70 -10.92 9.47
N LYS A 51 0.09 -12.09 9.34
CA LYS A 51 -1.07 -12.35 8.48
C LYS A 51 -2.34 -12.34 9.32
N THR A 52 -3.41 -11.81 8.77
CA THR A 52 -4.75 -11.84 9.39
C THR A 52 -5.70 -12.56 8.46
N THR A 53 -6.37 -13.57 8.96
CA THR A 53 -7.44 -14.28 8.23
C THR A 53 -8.77 -13.98 8.90
N VAL A 54 -9.74 -13.54 8.12
CA VAL A 54 -11.12 -13.40 8.58
C VAL A 54 -11.88 -14.65 8.13
N HIS A 55 -12.38 -15.43 9.08
CA HIS A 55 -13.10 -16.67 8.78
C HIS A 55 -14.56 -16.39 8.49
N GLU A 56 -15.22 -15.59 9.32
CA GLU A 56 -16.62 -15.26 9.15
C GLU A 56 -17.02 -13.97 9.85
N PHE A 57 -18.14 -13.42 9.48
CA PHE A 57 -18.84 -12.36 10.19
C PHE A 57 -20.16 -12.90 10.71
N MET A 58 -20.48 -12.60 11.99
CA MET A 58 -21.71 -13.00 12.64
C MET A 58 -22.51 -11.78 13.07
N THR A 59 -23.82 -11.83 12.94
CA THR A 59 -24.73 -10.79 13.42
C THR A 59 -26.08 -11.39 13.78
N ASP A 60 -26.76 -10.79 14.75
CA ASP A 60 -28.17 -11.05 15.04
C ASP A 60 -29.15 -10.31 14.10
N GLY A 61 -28.61 -9.41 13.27
CA GLY A 61 -29.32 -8.72 12.22
C GLY A 61 -29.19 -9.43 10.86
N ARG A 62 -29.09 -8.65 9.81
CA ARG A 62 -28.84 -9.14 8.44
C ARG A 62 -27.71 -8.37 7.80
N PHE A 63 -26.92 -9.05 7.01
CA PHE A 63 -25.94 -8.41 6.13
C PHE A 63 -26.65 -7.80 4.93
N LEU A 64 -26.31 -6.57 4.62
CA LEU A 64 -26.73 -5.89 3.41
C LEU A 64 -25.62 -6.01 2.35
N GLN A 65 -25.94 -5.68 1.12
CA GLN A 65 -24.94 -5.59 0.06
C GLN A 65 -23.91 -4.51 0.43
N ALA A 66 -22.65 -4.83 0.28
CA ALA A 66 -21.58 -3.86 0.47
C ALA A 66 -21.74 -2.69 -0.53
N PRO A 67 -21.39 -1.47 -0.13
CA PRO A 67 -21.35 -0.35 -1.05
C PRO A 67 -20.46 -0.66 -2.27
N ALA A 68 -20.81 -0.12 -3.41
CA ALA A 68 -19.90 -0.13 -4.57
C ALA A 68 -18.63 0.65 -4.25
N PHE A 69 -17.55 0.35 -4.96
CA PHE A 69 -16.35 1.19 -4.93
C PHE A 69 -16.71 2.63 -5.33
N LYS A 70 -15.93 3.56 -4.82
CA LYS A 70 -16.01 4.96 -5.21
C LYS A 70 -15.69 5.11 -6.70
N GLU A 71 -16.12 6.23 -7.26
CA GLU A 71 -15.84 6.58 -8.66
C GLU A 71 -14.34 6.62 -8.97
N ARG A 72 -13.54 7.06 -7.98
CA ARG A 72 -12.08 7.13 -8.11
C ARG A 72 -11.43 6.02 -7.32
N GLN A 73 -10.44 5.38 -7.94
CA GLN A 73 -9.68 4.29 -7.34
C GLN A 73 -8.19 4.50 -7.62
N ILE A 74 -7.35 4.39 -6.61
CA ILE A 74 -5.91 4.66 -6.73
C ILE A 74 -5.12 3.45 -6.21
N GLU A 75 -4.19 2.94 -7.01
CA GLU A 75 -3.21 1.96 -6.55
C GLU A 75 -1.94 2.69 -6.11
N PHE A 76 -1.40 2.33 -4.94
CA PHE A 76 -0.11 2.79 -4.45
C PHE A 76 0.85 1.63 -4.30
N ILE A 77 2.00 1.71 -4.97
CA ILE A 77 3.07 0.72 -4.87
C ILE A 77 4.24 1.40 -4.15
N GLY A 78 4.68 0.83 -3.01
CA GLY A 78 5.67 1.51 -2.22
C GLY A 78 6.42 0.66 -1.20
N ASP A 79 7.11 1.36 -0.32
CA ASP A 79 7.89 0.81 0.77
C ASP A 79 7.35 1.27 2.14
N SER A 80 8.21 1.44 3.13
CA SER A 80 7.86 1.87 4.49
C SER A 80 7.06 3.18 4.55
N TYR A 81 7.27 4.10 3.62
CA TYR A 81 6.48 5.34 3.54
C TYR A 81 5.01 5.06 3.20
N THR A 82 4.76 4.01 2.43
CA THR A 82 3.41 3.59 2.05
C THR A 82 2.78 2.69 3.11
N CYS A 83 3.58 1.87 3.80
CA CYS A 83 3.11 1.07 4.94
C CYS A 83 2.71 1.93 6.15
N GLY A 84 3.34 3.09 6.34
CA GLY A 84 3.14 3.93 7.53
C GLY A 84 4.07 3.57 8.67
N TYR A 85 5.28 3.10 8.35
CA TYR A 85 6.32 2.70 9.29
C TYR A 85 6.65 3.84 10.26
N GLY A 86 6.33 3.65 11.55
CA GLY A 86 6.60 4.61 12.61
C GLY A 86 5.82 5.93 12.51
N VAL A 87 4.75 6.02 11.72
CA VAL A 87 4.00 7.27 11.50
C VAL A 87 3.30 7.77 12.77
N ASP A 88 2.94 6.87 13.68
CA ASP A 88 2.34 7.20 14.98
C ASP A 88 3.37 7.26 16.13
N ALA A 89 4.66 7.16 15.83
CA ALA A 89 5.69 7.34 16.84
C ALA A 89 5.69 8.77 17.38
N PRO A 90 5.80 8.98 18.72
CA PRO A 90 5.85 10.30 19.32
C PRO A 90 7.01 11.16 18.81
N SER A 91 8.11 10.51 18.41
CA SER A 91 9.30 11.16 17.87
C SER A 91 9.91 10.31 16.74
N ARG A 92 10.47 10.97 15.73
CA ARG A 92 11.25 10.30 14.67
C ARG A 92 12.49 9.54 15.17
N ARG A 93 12.86 9.70 16.45
CA ARG A 93 14.00 9.02 17.09
C ARG A 93 13.57 7.75 17.83
N ASP A 94 12.27 7.56 18.02
CA ASP A 94 11.79 6.39 18.72
C ASP A 94 11.97 5.16 17.82
N PRO A 95 12.29 4.01 18.41
CA PRO A 95 12.39 2.78 17.65
C PRO A 95 11.03 2.41 17.06
N PHE A 96 11.05 1.73 15.92
CA PHE A 96 9.84 1.18 15.34
C PHE A 96 9.25 0.09 16.24
N THR A 97 7.93 0.13 16.37
CA THR A 97 7.11 -0.97 16.91
C THR A 97 5.86 -1.13 16.04
N ASP A 98 5.24 -2.30 16.08
CA ASP A 98 4.03 -2.58 15.30
C ASP A 98 2.88 -1.60 15.65
N GLU A 99 2.83 -1.13 16.91
CA GLU A 99 1.85 -0.15 17.38
C GLU A 99 2.04 1.22 16.75
N THR A 100 3.26 1.55 16.32
CA THR A 100 3.57 2.83 15.69
C THR A 100 3.38 2.84 14.18
N GLU A 101 3.10 1.69 13.58
CA GLU A 101 2.76 1.61 12.16
C GLU A 101 1.28 1.92 11.92
N ASN A 102 0.98 2.74 10.91
CA ASN A 102 -0.40 3.12 10.62
C ASN A 102 -0.64 3.47 9.14
N ALA A 103 -1.13 2.52 8.39
CA ALA A 103 -1.45 2.69 6.97
C ALA A 103 -2.52 3.77 6.72
N SER A 104 -3.38 4.08 7.72
CA SER A 104 -4.44 5.10 7.58
C SER A 104 -3.92 6.54 7.64
N ARG A 105 -2.66 6.76 8.04
CA ARG A 105 -2.03 8.08 8.19
C ARG A 105 -0.90 8.34 7.20
N THR A 106 -0.76 7.50 6.20
CA THR A 106 0.24 7.65 5.14
C THR A 106 -0.19 8.69 4.09
N TYR A 107 0.76 9.10 3.27
CA TYR A 107 0.47 9.95 2.10
C TYR A 107 -0.60 9.29 1.19
N ALA A 108 -0.57 7.97 1.02
CA ALA A 108 -1.52 7.23 0.19
C ALA A 108 -2.96 7.42 0.70
N SER A 109 -3.18 7.20 1.99
CA SER A 109 -4.49 7.39 2.61
C SER A 109 -4.93 8.85 2.65
N ILE A 110 -4.00 9.80 2.82
CA ILE A 110 -4.29 11.25 2.81
C ILE A 110 -4.73 11.70 1.42
N VAL A 111 -3.98 11.31 0.38
CA VAL A 111 -4.31 11.64 -1.01
C VAL A 111 -5.66 11.03 -1.40
N SER A 112 -5.90 9.77 -1.01
CA SER A 112 -7.17 9.09 -1.31
C SER A 112 -8.36 9.78 -0.66
N ARG A 113 -8.25 10.23 0.59
CA ARG A 113 -9.30 11.02 1.24
C ARG A 113 -9.51 12.37 0.55
N TYR A 114 -8.43 13.04 0.14
CA TYR A 114 -8.51 14.33 -0.54
C TYR A 114 -9.28 14.24 -1.86
N PHE A 115 -9.07 13.17 -2.63
CA PHE A 115 -9.75 12.95 -3.91
C PHE A 115 -11.06 12.17 -3.80
N ASP A 116 -11.51 11.85 -2.60
CA ASP A 116 -12.64 10.96 -2.34
C ASP A 116 -12.53 9.65 -3.14
N ALA A 117 -11.38 9.00 -3.03
CA ALA A 117 -11.04 7.78 -3.74
C ALA A 117 -10.97 6.57 -2.80
N ASP A 118 -11.30 5.38 -3.32
CA ASP A 118 -10.85 4.13 -2.71
C ASP A 118 -9.39 3.88 -3.12
N TYR A 119 -8.64 3.16 -2.28
CA TYR A 119 -7.26 2.86 -2.61
C TYR A 119 -6.84 1.45 -2.23
N MET A 120 -5.85 0.95 -2.95
CA MET A 120 -5.12 -0.26 -2.64
C MET A 120 -3.64 0.09 -2.47
N ALA A 121 -3.04 -0.32 -1.35
CA ALA A 121 -1.62 -0.14 -1.09
C ALA A 121 -0.91 -1.50 -1.19
N ILE A 122 0.01 -1.63 -2.14
CA ILE A 122 0.90 -2.78 -2.29
C ILE A 122 2.28 -2.33 -1.86
N ALA A 123 2.64 -2.59 -0.61
CA ALA A 123 3.83 -2.04 -0.01
C ALA A 123 4.49 -2.99 0.98
N HIS A 124 5.80 -2.86 1.12
CA HIS A 124 6.57 -3.61 2.12
C HIS A 124 7.79 -2.79 2.55
N SER A 125 7.95 -2.59 3.86
CA SER A 125 9.08 -1.87 4.43
C SER A 125 10.41 -2.54 4.06
N GLY A 126 11.41 -1.70 3.78
CA GLY A 126 12.75 -2.17 3.43
C GLY A 126 12.91 -2.70 2.00
N ARG A 127 11.84 -2.83 1.22
CA ARG A 127 11.92 -3.33 -0.15
C ARG A 127 12.26 -2.22 -1.14
N GLY A 128 13.12 -2.54 -2.09
CA GLY A 128 13.50 -1.65 -3.19
C GLY A 128 13.13 -2.23 -4.56
N ILE A 129 13.63 -1.59 -5.58
CA ILE A 129 13.43 -1.96 -6.99
C ILE A 129 14.41 -3.04 -7.43
N CYS A 130 15.68 -2.93 -7.06
CA CYS A 130 16.74 -3.86 -7.45
C CYS A 130 17.57 -4.35 -6.28
N ARG A 131 17.42 -3.75 -5.11
CA ARG A 131 17.98 -4.23 -3.83
C ARG A 131 17.17 -3.69 -2.66
N ASN A 132 17.19 -4.43 -1.55
CA ASN A 132 16.52 -4.06 -0.31
C ASN A 132 17.44 -3.23 0.60
N ALA A 133 16.87 -2.59 1.62
CA ALA A 133 17.63 -1.85 2.62
C ALA A 133 18.68 -2.74 3.30
N GLY A 134 19.92 -2.24 3.38
CA GLY A 134 21.02 -2.95 4.02
C GLY A 134 21.48 -4.25 3.32
N SER A 135 20.97 -4.55 2.13
CA SER A 135 21.30 -5.77 1.38
C SER A 135 21.67 -5.47 -0.06
N ASN A 136 22.70 -6.16 -0.55
CA ASN A 136 23.05 -6.19 -1.97
C ASN A 136 22.42 -7.39 -2.72
N ILE A 137 21.66 -8.22 -2.02
CA ILE A 137 21.01 -9.39 -2.60
C ILE A 137 19.69 -8.94 -3.24
N PRO A 138 19.51 -9.06 -4.55
CA PRO A 138 18.34 -8.53 -5.26
C PRO A 138 17.15 -9.49 -5.30
N TRP A 139 17.07 -10.44 -4.37
CA TRP A 139 15.94 -11.36 -4.30
C TRP A 139 14.84 -10.78 -3.39
N GLU A 140 13.60 -11.14 -3.69
CA GLU A 140 12.41 -10.59 -3.01
C GLU A 140 12.37 -9.06 -2.92
N VAL A 141 12.80 -8.38 -3.97
CA VAL A 141 12.58 -6.94 -4.13
C VAL A 141 11.12 -6.67 -4.46
N MET A 142 10.68 -5.41 -4.38
CA MET A 142 9.28 -5.05 -4.61
C MET A 142 8.76 -5.55 -5.96
N THR A 143 9.59 -5.55 -6.99
CA THR A 143 9.24 -6.07 -8.32
C THR A 143 8.99 -7.58 -8.36
N ASP A 144 9.50 -8.34 -7.39
CA ASP A 144 9.23 -9.78 -7.29
C ASP A 144 7.92 -10.06 -6.56
N ILE A 145 7.65 -9.30 -5.51
CA ILE A 145 6.50 -9.54 -4.62
C ILE A 145 5.24 -8.77 -5.02
N TYR A 146 5.31 -7.81 -5.95
CA TYR A 146 4.16 -7.00 -6.37
C TYR A 146 2.94 -7.83 -6.77
N GLN A 147 3.16 -8.99 -7.38
CA GLN A 147 2.08 -9.87 -7.82
C GLN A 147 1.66 -10.91 -6.77
N TYR A 148 2.26 -10.92 -5.56
CA TYR A 148 1.89 -11.88 -4.54
C TYR A 148 0.63 -11.41 -3.80
N THR A 149 -0.33 -12.30 -3.63
CA THR A 149 -1.50 -12.03 -2.79
C THR A 149 -1.13 -12.07 -1.31
N ILE A 150 -0.19 -12.94 -0.96
CA ILE A 150 0.30 -13.13 0.40
C ILE A 150 1.82 -12.97 0.37
N ASP A 151 2.36 -12.12 1.25
CA ASP A 151 3.80 -11.93 1.35
C ASP A 151 4.53 -13.25 1.54
N ARG A 152 5.64 -13.41 0.81
CA ARG A 152 6.50 -14.61 0.79
C ARG A 152 5.82 -15.89 0.30
N ASP A 153 4.65 -15.78 -0.30
CA ASP A 153 3.97 -16.92 -0.94
C ASP A 153 3.90 -16.72 -2.46
N SER A 154 4.91 -17.22 -3.15
CA SER A 154 4.98 -17.14 -4.61
C SER A 154 3.95 -18.01 -5.34
N THR A 155 3.23 -18.85 -4.61
CA THR A 155 2.20 -19.76 -5.18
C THR A 155 0.85 -19.06 -5.32
N THR A 156 0.59 -18.01 -4.51
CA THR A 156 -0.64 -17.23 -4.57
C THR A 156 -0.37 -15.90 -5.26
N ARG A 157 -0.82 -15.77 -6.50
CA ARG A 157 -0.63 -14.56 -7.29
C ARG A 157 -1.94 -13.81 -7.45
N TRP A 158 -1.86 -12.50 -7.29
CA TRP A 158 -2.93 -11.60 -7.61
C TRP A 158 -3.02 -11.37 -9.12
N SER A 159 -4.24 -11.23 -9.61
CA SER A 159 -4.52 -10.90 -11.01
C SER A 159 -5.58 -9.80 -11.08
N ALA A 160 -5.34 -8.81 -11.93
CA ALA A 160 -6.30 -7.74 -12.18
C ALA A 160 -7.64 -8.28 -12.69
N ASP A 161 -7.64 -9.33 -13.49
CA ASP A 161 -8.86 -9.91 -14.05
C ASP A 161 -9.80 -10.48 -12.98
N GLN A 162 -9.24 -10.90 -11.86
CA GLN A 162 -10.00 -11.47 -10.74
C GLN A 162 -10.38 -10.42 -9.68
N SER A 163 -9.85 -9.20 -9.78
CA SER A 163 -10.14 -8.13 -8.84
C SER A 163 -11.32 -7.29 -9.31
N ALA A 164 -12.20 -6.91 -8.39
CA ALA A 164 -13.20 -5.89 -8.63
C ALA A 164 -12.64 -4.46 -8.54
N PHE A 165 -11.46 -4.30 -7.94
CA PHE A 165 -10.76 -3.02 -7.86
C PHE A 165 -10.09 -2.71 -9.21
N ARG A 166 -10.38 -1.51 -9.74
CA ARG A 166 -9.87 -1.02 -11.03
C ARG A 166 -9.31 0.39 -10.85
N PRO A 167 -8.01 0.53 -10.55
CA PRO A 167 -7.44 1.84 -10.32
C PRO A 167 -7.47 2.70 -11.59
N ASP A 168 -7.81 3.99 -11.43
CA ASP A 168 -7.72 4.98 -12.48
C ASP A 168 -6.27 5.45 -12.69
N ILE A 169 -5.44 5.29 -11.66
CA ILE A 169 -4.03 5.66 -11.67
C ILE A 169 -3.24 4.76 -10.69
N THR A 170 -2.02 4.42 -11.08
CA THR A 170 -1.04 3.80 -10.18
C THR A 170 0.04 4.80 -9.79
N VAL A 171 0.31 4.93 -8.50
CA VAL A 171 1.39 5.74 -7.93
C VAL A 171 2.50 4.83 -7.45
N ILE A 172 3.70 4.98 -7.99
CA ILE A 172 4.89 4.22 -7.58
C ILE A 172 5.80 5.14 -6.78
N TYR A 173 5.96 4.86 -5.48
CA TYR A 173 6.87 5.58 -4.60
C TYR A 173 7.89 4.60 -4.01
N LEU A 174 8.91 4.31 -4.79
CA LEU A 174 9.98 3.35 -4.51
C LEU A 174 11.35 3.91 -4.86
N GLY A 175 12.38 3.25 -4.37
CA GLY A 175 13.77 3.59 -4.62
C GLY A 175 14.54 3.99 -3.37
N THR A 176 13.89 4.43 -2.31
CA THR A 176 14.54 4.83 -1.05
C THR A 176 15.49 3.75 -0.54
N ASN A 177 15.05 2.50 -0.56
CA ASN A 177 15.84 1.37 -0.06
C ASN A 177 17.00 1.00 -0.97
N ASP A 178 16.88 1.24 -2.28
CA ASP A 178 17.98 1.04 -3.22
C ASP A 178 19.16 1.98 -2.93
N PHE A 179 18.86 3.20 -2.43
CA PHE A 179 19.85 4.24 -2.13
C PHE A 179 20.19 4.37 -0.64
N SER A 180 19.70 3.45 0.20
CA SER A 180 19.91 3.48 1.65
C SER A 180 21.29 3.03 2.12
N SER A 181 22.14 2.49 1.25
CA SER A 181 23.51 2.07 1.56
C SER A 181 24.53 3.03 0.98
N TYR A 182 25.77 2.95 1.48
CA TYR A 182 26.89 3.78 0.98
C TYR A 182 27.24 3.53 -0.49
N MET A 183 26.87 2.36 -1.03
CA MET A 183 27.12 2.03 -2.43
C MET A 183 25.89 2.37 -3.26
N MET A 184 26.12 3.08 -4.36
CA MET A 184 25.07 3.34 -5.35
C MET A 184 24.57 2.03 -5.97
N PRO A 185 23.26 1.88 -6.24
CA PRO A 185 22.78 0.78 -7.05
C PRO A 185 23.29 0.91 -8.48
N ASP A 186 23.57 -0.21 -9.12
CA ASP A 186 23.87 -0.22 -10.56
C ASP A 186 22.65 0.31 -11.33
N PHE A 187 22.88 1.34 -12.16
CA PHE A 187 21.79 2.00 -12.89
C PHE A 187 21.03 1.04 -13.81
N ASN A 188 21.72 0.14 -14.50
CA ASN A 188 21.06 -0.78 -15.42
C ASN A 188 20.19 -1.80 -14.69
N LYS A 189 20.63 -2.28 -13.51
CA LYS A 189 19.82 -3.14 -12.66
C LYS A 189 18.58 -2.41 -12.14
N PHE A 190 18.75 -1.18 -11.65
CA PHE A 190 17.65 -0.34 -11.18
C PHE A 190 16.65 -0.09 -12.32
N ARG A 191 17.14 0.37 -13.47
CA ARG A 191 16.32 0.61 -14.66
C ARG A 191 15.55 -0.65 -15.10
N LYS A 192 16.22 -1.80 -15.17
CA LYS A 192 15.58 -3.07 -15.52
C LYS A 192 14.48 -3.46 -14.54
N GLY A 193 14.72 -3.33 -13.24
CA GLY A 193 13.73 -3.59 -12.20
C GLY A 193 12.54 -2.64 -12.31
N TYR A 194 12.78 -1.35 -12.48
CA TYR A 194 11.72 -0.35 -12.60
C TYR A 194 10.86 -0.57 -13.84
N LEU A 195 11.47 -0.83 -15.01
CA LEU A 195 10.76 -1.15 -16.24
C LEU A 195 9.92 -2.43 -16.11
N ARG A 196 10.42 -3.44 -15.38
CA ARG A 196 9.66 -4.66 -15.10
C ARG A 196 8.41 -4.34 -14.29
N LEU A 197 8.51 -3.49 -13.26
CA LEU A 197 7.35 -3.08 -12.46
C LEU A 197 6.34 -2.28 -13.32
N LEU A 198 6.81 -1.33 -14.11
CA LEU A 198 5.96 -0.59 -15.05
C LEU A 198 5.24 -1.53 -16.03
N SER A 199 5.94 -2.55 -16.54
CA SER A 199 5.35 -3.55 -17.44
C SER A 199 4.25 -4.36 -16.73
N TYR A 200 4.43 -4.73 -15.47
CA TYR A 200 3.37 -5.41 -14.70
C TYR A 200 2.13 -4.54 -14.55
N VAL A 201 2.30 -3.26 -14.22
CA VAL A 201 1.18 -2.32 -14.10
C VAL A 201 0.45 -2.17 -15.43
N LYS A 202 1.19 -1.98 -16.53
CA LYS A 202 0.60 -1.85 -17.87
C LYS A 202 -0.09 -3.14 -18.34
N ASN A 203 0.46 -4.30 -18.02
CA ASN A 203 -0.18 -5.58 -18.35
C ASN A 203 -1.47 -5.78 -17.56
N ASN A 204 -1.55 -5.31 -16.32
CA ASN A 204 -2.73 -5.42 -15.48
C ASN A 204 -3.86 -4.47 -15.91
N TYR A 205 -3.52 -3.24 -16.33
CA TYR A 205 -4.50 -2.17 -16.49
C TYR A 205 -4.58 -1.57 -17.89
N GLY A 206 -3.69 -1.99 -18.79
CA GLY A 206 -3.65 -1.52 -20.19
C GLY A 206 -2.54 -0.50 -20.46
N GLU A 207 -2.19 -0.34 -21.75
CA GLU A 207 -1.08 0.52 -22.18
C GLU A 207 -1.29 2.00 -21.84
N ASP A 208 -2.53 2.47 -21.87
CA ASP A 208 -2.89 3.87 -21.62
C ASP A 208 -3.11 4.19 -20.13
N HIS A 209 -3.03 3.19 -19.24
CA HIS A 209 -3.21 3.38 -17.80
C HIS A 209 -2.18 4.39 -17.25
N PRO A 210 -2.62 5.45 -16.54
CA PRO A 210 -1.71 6.44 -15.99
C PRO A 210 -0.85 5.88 -14.86
N VAL A 211 0.44 6.22 -14.88
CA VAL A 211 1.38 5.87 -13.81
C VAL A 211 2.16 7.12 -13.38
N LEU A 212 2.15 7.41 -12.09
CA LEU A 212 2.93 8.48 -11.48
C LEU A 212 4.10 7.89 -10.69
N CYS A 213 5.31 8.14 -11.15
CA CYS A 213 6.54 7.72 -10.48
C CYS A 213 7.06 8.85 -9.60
N VAL A 214 7.04 8.63 -8.27
CA VAL A 214 7.41 9.62 -7.28
C VAL A 214 8.83 9.35 -6.78
N ALA A 215 9.66 10.39 -6.70
CA ALA A 215 10.99 10.34 -6.14
C ALA A 215 11.09 11.27 -4.92
N SER A 216 11.62 10.75 -3.80
CA SER A 216 11.88 11.52 -2.59
C SER A 216 13.30 12.06 -2.56
N ARG A 217 13.55 13.03 -1.67
CA ARG A 217 14.88 13.62 -1.42
C ARG A 217 15.84 12.73 -0.63
N THR A 218 15.67 11.42 -0.66
CA THR A 218 16.62 10.51 0.02
C THR A 218 18.02 10.60 -0.60
N SER A 219 18.10 10.81 -1.92
CA SER A 219 19.35 10.96 -2.67
C SER A 219 19.10 11.67 -4.00
N ASP A 220 19.99 12.61 -4.38
CA ASP A 220 19.93 13.26 -5.69
C ASP A 220 20.01 12.24 -6.84
N TYR A 221 20.73 11.14 -6.65
CA TYR A 221 20.81 10.07 -7.63
C TYR A 221 19.51 9.29 -7.80
N GLN A 222 18.69 9.17 -6.75
CA GLN A 222 17.36 8.57 -6.86
C GLN A 222 16.49 9.37 -7.82
N PHE A 223 16.49 10.72 -7.69
CA PHE A 223 15.81 11.60 -8.63
C PHE A 223 16.26 11.40 -10.07
N MET A 224 17.58 11.38 -10.28
CA MET A 224 18.16 11.21 -11.61
C MET A 224 17.77 9.88 -12.22
N TYR A 225 17.85 8.79 -11.46
CA TYR A 225 17.55 7.44 -11.96
C TYR A 225 16.07 7.30 -12.33
N ILE A 226 15.16 7.70 -11.43
CA ILE A 226 13.72 7.57 -11.70
C ILE A 226 13.31 8.48 -12.86
N ARG A 227 13.79 9.72 -12.90
CA ARG A 227 13.52 10.64 -14.01
C ARG A 227 14.02 10.10 -15.34
N ASP A 228 15.24 9.53 -15.36
CA ASP A 228 15.80 8.95 -16.59
C ASP A 228 14.97 7.75 -17.04
N VAL A 229 14.60 6.86 -16.12
CA VAL A 229 13.74 5.71 -16.44
C VAL A 229 12.42 6.17 -17.03
N VAL A 230 11.74 7.14 -16.42
CA VAL A 230 10.45 7.65 -16.91
C VAL A 230 10.59 8.28 -18.31
N ASN A 231 11.60 9.13 -18.51
CA ASN A 231 11.81 9.81 -19.78
C ASN A 231 12.19 8.84 -20.92
N ASN A 232 12.77 7.68 -20.60
CA ASN A 232 13.30 6.72 -21.57
C ASN A 232 12.60 5.35 -21.50
N CYS A 233 11.46 5.22 -20.81
CA CYS A 233 10.75 3.93 -20.69
C CYS A 233 10.06 3.48 -21.98
N GLY A 234 9.74 4.41 -22.88
CA GLY A 234 8.99 4.12 -24.11
C GLY A 234 7.52 3.74 -23.89
N LEU A 235 7.00 3.91 -22.65
CA LEU A 235 5.61 3.61 -22.30
C LEU A 235 4.77 4.89 -22.27
N LYS A 236 3.50 4.79 -22.64
CA LYS A 236 2.56 5.90 -22.61
C LYS A 236 2.11 6.22 -21.17
N ASN A 237 1.72 7.47 -20.94
CA ASN A 237 1.13 7.93 -19.68
C ASN A 237 1.92 7.53 -18.42
N VAL A 238 3.26 7.60 -18.50
CA VAL A 238 4.16 7.45 -17.36
C VAL A 238 4.74 8.80 -17.03
N HIS A 239 4.50 9.29 -15.82
CA HIS A 239 4.83 10.63 -15.39
C HIS A 239 5.80 10.59 -14.20
N TYR A 240 6.63 11.62 -14.09
CA TYR A 240 7.60 11.79 -13.01
C TYR A 240 7.19 12.94 -12.09
N LEU A 241 7.28 12.72 -10.80
CA LEU A 241 7.16 13.73 -9.75
C LEU A 241 8.36 13.62 -8.79
N GLY A 242 9.17 14.66 -8.72
CA GLY A 242 10.23 14.81 -7.74
C GLY A 242 9.98 16.03 -6.84
N TYR A 243 10.27 15.92 -5.53
CA TYR A 243 10.10 16.99 -4.55
C TYR A 243 11.22 17.04 -3.50
#